data_055f66e29c51d5ffa979fd1033f1f48d
#
_entry.id   055f66e29c51d5ffa979fd1033f1f48d
#
_cell.length_a   1.000
_cell.length_b   1.000
_cell.length_c   1.000
_cell.angle_alpha   90.00
_cell.angle_beta   90.00
_cell.angle_gamma   90.00
#
_symmetry.space_group_name_H-M   'P 1'
#
loop_
_entity.id
_entity.type
_entity.pdbx_description
1 polymer ?
#
loop_
_entity_poly.entity_id
_entity_poly.type
_entity_poly.pdbx_seq_one_letter_code
_entity_poly.pdbx_strand_id
1 'polypeptide(L)'
;MKETYITEDEQLKCQKVANAFTELYEIENILVLDAGRYGFVKLQYYRPPQGFEDVITFTDSRSMFENLWQEWFDTKLFLLAKDTPMDGMGYSEIFQCLSEQEKRALTDWKAYFAKEAEME
;
A
#
# COMPACT_ATOMS: atom_id res chain seq x y z
N MET A 1 7.28 -25.77 -18.18
CA MET A 1 6.54 -24.79 -17.38
C MET A 1 7.13 -23.40 -17.59
N LYS A 2 6.27 -22.45 -17.89
CA LYS A 2 6.76 -21.08 -18.03
C LYS A 2 6.88 -20.42 -16.66
N GLU A 3 8.06 -19.98 -16.34
CA GLU A 3 8.25 -19.12 -15.20
C GLU A 3 7.95 -17.69 -15.63
N THR A 4 7.23 -16.96 -14.79
CA THR A 4 6.90 -15.56 -15.05
C THR A 4 7.87 -14.69 -14.30
N TYR A 5 8.67 -13.94 -15.05
CA TYR A 5 9.56 -12.96 -14.48
C TYR A 5 9.01 -11.57 -14.74
N ILE A 6 9.39 -10.64 -13.86
CA ILE A 6 9.05 -9.24 -14.10
C ILE A 6 9.83 -8.72 -15.30
N THR A 7 9.20 -7.96 -16.18
CA THR A 7 9.87 -7.31 -17.29
C THR A 7 10.66 -6.10 -16.79
N GLU A 8 11.68 -5.69 -17.56
CA GLU A 8 12.46 -4.49 -17.20
C GLU A 8 11.58 -3.25 -17.08
N ASP A 9 10.62 -3.11 -17.99
CA ASP A 9 9.68 -2.00 -17.98
C ASP A 9 8.84 -1.98 -16.71
N GLU A 10 8.28 -3.13 -16.33
CA GLU A 10 7.49 -3.24 -15.11
C GLU A 10 8.35 -3.09 -13.86
N GLN A 11 9.61 -3.53 -13.91
CA GLN A 11 10.52 -3.34 -12.78
C GLN A 11 10.76 -1.86 -12.50
N LEU A 12 10.95 -1.06 -13.54
CA LEU A 12 11.10 0.38 -13.40
C LEU A 12 9.82 1.02 -12.85
N LYS A 13 8.68 0.60 -13.35
CA LYS A 13 7.39 1.09 -12.86
C LYS A 13 7.16 0.72 -11.40
N CYS A 14 7.46 -0.51 -11.03
CA CYS A 14 7.34 -0.96 -9.64
C CYS A 14 8.27 -0.17 -8.71
N GLN A 15 9.47 0.17 -9.18
CA GLN A 15 10.38 0.99 -8.39
C GLN A 15 9.78 2.37 -8.12
N LYS A 16 9.11 2.95 -9.11
CA LYS A 16 8.42 4.24 -8.93
C LYS A 16 7.26 4.11 -7.95
N VAL A 17 6.51 3.02 -8.03
CA VAL A 17 5.45 2.73 -7.05
C VAL A 17 6.02 2.63 -5.64
N ALA A 18 7.09 1.86 -5.47
CA ALA A 18 7.74 1.72 -4.17
C ALA A 18 8.18 3.08 -3.61
N ASN A 19 8.76 3.91 -4.45
CA ASN A 19 9.23 5.24 -4.04
C ASN A 19 8.08 6.17 -3.66
N ALA A 20 6.91 6.02 -4.28
CA ALA A 20 5.76 6.85 -3.99
C ALA A 20 5.17 6.59 -2.60
N PHE A 21 5.35 5.39 -2.06
CA PHE A 21 4.75 4.98 -0.79
C PHE A 21 5.75 4.88 0.37
N THR A 22 6.88 5.60 0.31
CA THR A 22 7.91 5.51 1.35
C THR A 22 7.39 5.87 2.74
N GLU A 23 6.48 6.83 2.83
CA GLU A 23 5.88 7.21 4.12
C GLU A 23 5.18 6.02 4.78
N LEU A 24 4.52 5.17 3.98
CA LEU A 24 3.82 4.00 4.49
C LEU A 24 4.78 3.06 5.21
N TYR A 25 6.00 2.92 4.73
CA TYR A 25 6.98 2.01 5.33
C TYR A 25 7.43 2.46 6.71
N GLU A 26 7.33 3.76 6.98
CA GLU A 26 7.69 4.32 8.28
C GLU A 26 6.55 4.17 9.30
N ILE A 27 5.31 4.30 8.85
CA ILE A 27 4.14 4.22 9.75
C ILE A 27 3.66 2.79 9.98
N GLU A 28 3.97 1.89 9.06
CA GLU A 28 3.68 0.46 9.18
C GLU A 28 4.98 -0.32 9.09
N ASN A 29 5.02 -1.48 9.74
CA ASN A 29 6.21 -2.34 9.69
C ASN A 29 6.25 -3.13 8.39
N ILE A 30 6.48 -2.44 7.28
CA ILE A 30 6.48 -2.99 5.94
C ILE A 30 7.85 -2.76 5.31
N LEU A 31 8.38 -3.81 4.69
CA LEU A 31 9.58 -3.73 3.86
C LEU A 31 9.19 -4.06 2.44
N VAL A 32 9.70 -3.30 1.48
CA VAL A 32 9.53 -3.60 0.07
C VAL A 32 10.92 -3.77 -0.54
N LEU A 33 11.17 -4.95 -1.08
CA LEU A 33 12.48 -5.34 -1.57
C LEU A 33 12.43 -5.63 -3.05
N ASP A 34 13.44 -5.17 -3.78
CA ASP A 34 13.66 -5.50 -5.17
C ASP A 34 14.31 -6.88 -5.25
N ALA A 35 13.58 -7.86 -5.76
CA ALA A 35 14.06 -9.24 -5.91
C ALA A 35 14.54 -9.51 -7.34
N GLY A 36 14.90 -8.47 -8.09
CA GLY A 36 15.39 -8.59 -9.46
C GLY A 36 14.31 -9.14 -10.38
N ARG A 37 14.68 -10.14 -11.17
CA ARG A 37 13.76 -10.73 -12.15
C ARG A 37 12.55 -11.41 -11.52
N TYR A 38 12.58 -11.66 -10.23
CA TYR A 38 11.45 -12.27 -9.50
C TYR A 38 10.43 -11.24 -9.04
N GLY A 39 10.68 -9.96 -9.29
CA GLY A 39 9.75 -8.89 -8.96
C GLY A 39 10.09 -8.19 -7.66
N PHE A 40 9.08 -7.57 -7.07
CA PHE A 40 9.22 -6.89 -5.78
C PHE A 40 8.50 -7.71 -4.72
N VAL A 41 9.07 -7.73 -3.52
CA VAL A 41 8.53 -8.49 -2.41
C VAL A 41 8.15 -7.52 -1.30
N LYS A 42 6.89 -7.56 -0.87
CA LYS A 42 6.42 -6.82 0.30
C LYS A 42 6.38 -7.76 1.48
N LEU A 43 7.09 -7.42 2.55
CA LEU A 43 7.09 -8.14 3.80
C LEU A 43 6.41 -7.29 4.85
N GLN A 44 5.41 -7.83 5.51
CA GLN A 44 4.78 -7.15 6.62
C GLN A 44 5.22 -7.82 7.92
N TYR A 45 5.82 -7.03 8.80
CA TYR A 45 6.36 -7.49 10.07
C TYR A 45 5.41 -7.13 11.20
N TYR A 46 5.10 -8.13 12.01
CA TYR A 46 4.35 -7.93 13.24
C TYR A 46 5.29 -8.11 14.42
N ARG A 47 4.97 -7.47 15.53
CA ARG A 47 5.82 -7.57 16.73
C ARG A 47 5.84 -9.01 17.24
N PRO A 48 6.98 -9.43 17.84
CA PRO A 48 7.02 -10.76 18.45
C PRO A 48 5.84 -10.98 19.40
N PRO A 49 5.31 -12.22 19.47
CA PRO A 49 5.89 -13.43 18.90
C PRO A 49 5.56 -13.72 17.43
N GLN A 50 4.72 -12.91 16.78
CA GLN A 50 4.28 -13.21 15.41
C GLN A 50 5.39 -13.11 14.37
N GLY A 51 6.22 -12.06 14.41
CA GLY A 51 7.25 -11.86 13.40
C GLY A 51 6.67 -11.50 12.04
N PHE A 52 7.28 -11.97 10.95
CA PHE A 52 6.77 -11.76 9.61
C PHE A 52 5.56 -12.66 9.36
N GLU A 53 4.43 -12.07 9.04
CA GLU A 53 3.21 -12.83 8.76
C GLU A 53 2.84 -12.85 7.28
N ASP A 54 3.08 -11.74 6.59
CA ASP A 54 2.67 -11.61 5.20
C ASP A 54 3.85 -11.40 4.28
N VAL A 55 3.88 -12.20 3.20
CA VAL A 55 4.85 -12.07 2.12
C VAL A 55 4.06 -12.03 0.82
N ILE A 56 4.13 -10.91 0.12
CA ILE A 56 3.43 -10.73 -1.14
C ILE A 56 4.45 -10.37 -2.22
N THR A 57 4.38 -11.06 -3.35
CA THR A 57 5.26 -10.81 -4.49
C THR A 57 4.51 -10.10 -5.60
N PHE A 58 5.12 -9.10 -6.19
CA PHE A 58 4.55 -8.33 -7.29
C PHE A 58 5.42 -8.45 -8.53
N THR A 59 4.79 -8.75 -9.67
CA THR A 59 5.45 -8.77 -10.97
C THR A 59 4.85 -7.75 -11.93
N ASP A 60 3.91 -6.94 -11.47
CA ASP A 60 3.37 -5.83 -12.25
C ASP A 60 3.08 -4.64 -11.34
N SER A 61 3.22 -3.44 -11.92
CA SER A 61 3.12 -2.20 -11.17
C SER A 61 1.71 -1.89 -10.71
N ARG A 62 0.71 -2.30 -11.46
CA ARG A 62 -0.68 -2.04 -11.08
C ARG A 62 -1.07 -2.79 -9.82
N SER A 63 -0.77 -4.08 -9.76
CA SER A 63 -1.06 -4.89 -8.57
C SER A 63 -0.33 -4.35 -7.36
N MET A 64 0.93 -3.96 -7.54
CA MET A 64 1.73 -3.38 -6.46
C MET A 64 1.13 -2.07 -5.98
N PHE A 65 0.77 -1.18 -6.89
CA PHE A 65 0.16 0.09 -6.55
C PHE A 65 -1.14 -0.11 -5.76
N GLU A 66 -2.04 -0.96 -6.27
CA GLU A 66 -3.33 -1.17 -5.61
C GLU A 66 -3.15 -1.76 -4.21
N ASN A 67 -2.20 -2.66 -4.04
CA ASN A 67 -1.93 -3.24 -2.72
C ASN A 67 -1.40 -2.20 -1.74
N LEU A 68 -0.40 -1.42 -2.15
CA LEU A 68 0.19 -0.39 -1.29
C LEU A 68 -0.81 0.73 -1.01
N TRP A 69 -1.61 1.10 -1.99
CA TRP A 69 -2.67 2.08 -1.80
C TRP A 69 -3.69 1.59 -0.76
N GLN A 70 -4.12 0.34 -0.84
CA GLN A 70 -5.09 -0.21 0.10
C GLN A 70 -4.51 -0.21 1.53
N GLU A 71 -3.23 -0.57 1.69
CA GLU A 71 -2.56 -0.51 2.99
C GLU A 71 -2.54 0.91 3.54
N TRP A 72 -2.18 1.88 2.71
CA TRP A 72 -2.12 3.28 3.11
C TRP A 72 -3.52 3.80 3.49
N PHE A 73 -4.51 3.46 2.69
CA PHE A 73 -5.89 3.87 2.90
C PHE A 73 -6.43 3.32 4.22
N ASP A 74 -6.24 2.03 4.47
CA ASP A 74 -6.68 1.39 5.69
C ASP A 74 -5.99 1.98 6.91
N THR A 75 -4.70 2.25 6.80
CA THR A 75 -3.93 2.88 7.88
C THR A 75 -4.47 4.28 8.19
N LYS A 76 -4.77 5.07 7.17
CA LYS A 76 -5.33 6.41 7.38
C LYS A 76 -6.72 6.35 8.03
N LEU A 77 -7.55 5.40 7.62
CA LEU A 77 -8.86 5.21 8.25
C LEU A 77 -8.71 4.84 9.73
N PHE A 78 -7.80 3.94 10.03
CA PHE A 78 -7.52 3.56 11.41
C PHE A 78 -7.09 4.77 12.24
N LEU A 79 -6.17 5.58 11.71
CA LEU A 79 -5.68 6.76 12.40
C LEU A 79 -6.77 7.82 12.61
N LEU A 80 -7.65 7.99 11.62
CA LEU A 80 -8.77 8.93 11.73
C LEU A 80 -9.79 8.47 12.77
N ALA A 81 -9.97 7.17 12.92
CA ALA A 81 -10.95 6.60 13.86
C ALA A 81 -10.39 6.48 15.28
N LYS A 82 -9.07 6.44 15.44
CA LYS A 82 -8.42 6.21 16.72
C LYS A 82 -8.85 7.25 17.76
N ASP A 83 -9.24 6.77 18.94
CA ASP A 83 -9.70 7.61 20.06
C ASP A 83 -10.97 8.41 19.74
N THR A 84 -11.76 7.94 18.77
CA THR A 84 -13.06 8.51 18.43
C THR A 84 -14.13 7.43 18.60
N PRO A 85 -15.44 7.80 18.55
CA PRO A 85 -16.51 6.78 18.55
C PRO A 85 -16.43 5.77 17.42
N MET A 86 -15.66 6.06 16.36
CA MET A 86 -15.47 5.14 15.24
C MET A 86 -14.37 4.09 15.49
N ASP A 87 -13.63 4.23 16.57
CA ASP A 87 -12.57 3.28 16.91
C ASP A 87 -13.16 1.88 17.10
N GLY A 88 -12.56 0.90 16.46
CA GLY A 88 -13.05 -0.47 16.47
C GLY A 88 -14.05 -0.81 15.37
N MET A 89 -14.49 0.16 14.57
CA MET A 89 -15.36 -0.10 13.42
C MET A 89 -14.56 -0.69 12.27
N GLY A 90 -15.24 -1.40 11.38
CA GLY A 90 -14.63 -1.85 10.12
C GLY A 90 -14.27 -0.67 9.23
N TYR A 91 -13.28 -0.85 8.35
CA TYR A 91 -12.79 0.22 7.49
C TYR A 91 -13.89 0.82 6.62
N SER A 92 -14.77 -0.04 6.07
CA SER A 92 -15.88 0.43 5.24
C SER A 92 -16.82 1.32 6.04
N GLU A 93 -17.11 0.96 7.28
CA GLU A 93 -17.97 1.74 8.15
C GLU A 93 -17.33 3.09 8.50
N ILE A 94 -16.04 3.08 8.80
CA ILE A 94 -15.31 4.31 9.11
C ILE A 94 -15.40 5.27 7.92
N PHE A 95 -15.13 4.77 6.71
CA PHE A 95 -15.19 5.59 5.51
C PHE A 95 -16.56 6.23 5.33
N GLN A 96 -17.64 5.47 5.54
CA GLN A 96 -18.99 5.97 5.39
C GLN A 96 -19.34 7.06 6.42
N CYS A 97 -18.70 7.03 7.58
CA CYS A 97 -18.91 8.04 8.62
C CYS A 97 -18.13 9.33 8.38
N LEU A 98 -17.18 9.34 7.44
CA LEU A 98 -16.40 10.54 7.15
C LEU A 98 -17.25 11.60 6.44
N SER A 99 -16.86 12.86 6.62
CA SER A 99 -17.47 13.96 5.87
C SER A 99 -17.12 13.83 4.38
N GLU A 100 -17.91 14.49 3.52
CA GLU A 100 -17.62 14.51 2.09
C GLU A 100 -16.25 15.11 1.79
N GLN A 101 -15.83 16.10 2.59
CA GLN A 101 -14.53 16.72 2.45
C GLN A 101 -13.41 15.73 2.75
N GLU A 102 -13.57 14.94 3.82
CA GLU A 102 -12.57 13.93 4.19
C GLU A 102 -12.48 12.81 3.14
N LYS A 103 -13.65 12.36 2.62
CA LYS A 103 -13.68 11.35 1.57
C LYS A 103 -12.98 11.85 0.31
N ARG A 104 -13.21 13.11 -0.06
CA ARG A 104 -12.57 13.73 -1.23
C ARG A 104 -11.07 13.83 -1.03
N ALA A 105 -10.64 14.22 0.17
CA ALA A 105 -9.20 14.32 0.47
C ALA A 105 -8.50 12.97 0.31
N LEU A 106 -9.13 11.88 0.75
CA LEU A 106 -8.54 10.55 0.60
C LEU A 106 -8.47 10.15 -0.89
N THR A 107 -9.51 10.48 -1.68
CA THR A 107 -9.49 10.22 -3.11
C THR A 107 -8.38 11.01 -3.81
N ASP A 108 -8.18 12.26 -3.40
CA ASP A 108 -7.12 13.10 -3.95
C ASP A 108 -5.73 12.52 -3.65
N TRP A 109 -5.56 11.90 -2.49
CA TRP A 109 -4.30 11.23 -2.15
C TRP A 109 -4.01 10.07 -3.10
N LYS A 110 -5.03 9.32 -3.52
CA LYS A 110 -4.83 8.25 -4.49
C LYS A 110 -4.29 8.81 -5.81
N ALA A 111 -4.88 9.89 -6.28
CA ALA A 111 -4.43 10.55 -7.52
C ALA A 111 -2.99 11.08 -7.36
N TYR A 112 -2.65 11.61 -6.19
CA TYR A 112 -1.30 12.06 -5.90
C TYR A 112 -0.28 10.93 -6.00
N PHE A 113 -0.57 9.79 -5.36
CA PHE A 113 0.34 8.64 -5.42
C PHE A 113 0.45 8.08 -6.84
N ALA A 114 -0.65 8.05 -7.59
CA ALA A 114 -0.62 7.58 -8.98
C ALA A 114 0.27 8.49 -9.83
N LYS A 115 0.23 9.79 -9.59
CA LYS A 115 1.08 10.75 -10.30
C LYS A 115 2.54 10.55 -9.93
N GLU A 116 2.85 10.41 -8.63
CA GLU A 116 4.22 10.17 -8.16
C GLU A 116 4.79 8.88 -8.72
N ALA A 117 3.96 7.87 -8.85
CA ALA A 117 4.35 6.57 -9.41
C ALA A 117 4.27 6.53 -10.95
N GLU A 118 3.87 7.62 -11.58
CA GLU A 118 3.69 7.72 -13.04
C GLU A 118 2.74 6.63 -13.58
N MET A 119 1.65 6.38 -12.84
CA MET A 119 0.67 5.34 -13.14
C MET A 119 -0.57 5.87 -13.86
N GLU A 120 -0.49 6.98 -14.51
CA GLU A 120 -1.64 7.57 -15.22
C GLU A 120 -2.03 6.81 -16.47
#